data_1696cc3d7e4f1291f070c63f69cc6806
#
_entry.id   1696cc3d7e4f1291f070c63f69cc6806
#
_cell.length_a   1.000
_cell.length_b   1.000
_cell.length_c   1.000
_cell.angle_alpha   90.00
_cell.angle_beta   90.00
_cell.angle_gamma   90.00
#
_symmetry.space_group_name_H-M   'P 1'
#
loop_
_entity.id
_entity.type
_entity.pdbx_description
1 polymer ?
#
loop_
_entity_poly.entity_id
_entity_poly.type
_entity_poly.pdbx_seq_one_letter_code
_entity_poly.pdbx_strand_id
1 'polypeptide(L)'
;MTFRVRFHAGLMRMGLALALAGTGSAVLAEEAKEAKGPWQATLGAGVMQVPEYPGSDENRTQALPLVSVRYKRFFLGGAPGSGSPGGLGAYLFENDKWSLGAVVAPEGRDPRKESDDERLRGLGDIDASIRGGLFTSYRIGWLRLGASVLTDVGDKQGGTIANLDAEFTYRPFPKLILSGGPGVSWTDDEYMQTYFGITGEQAARSAFSQYTPASGVSTVRLSFGAQYLLGSNWFLGARVTAAQLQGDAADSPIVVEKNQNLYALFFGYRF
;
A
#
# COMPACT_ATOMS: atom_id res chain seq x y z
N MET A 1 30.08 -1.12 -1.06
CA MET A 1 28.61 -1.21 -1.17
C MET A 1 28.31 -1.78 -2.56
N THR A 2 28.20 -3.11 -2.65
CA THR A 2 28.12 -3.83 -3.95
C THR A 2 26.65 -4.22 -4.16
N PHE A 3 25.98 -3.55 -5.07
CA PHE A 3 24.63 -3.91 -5.50
C PHE A 3 24.67 -5.25 -6.26
N ARG A 4 24.15 -6.31 -5.69
CA ARG A 4 23.86 -7.56 -6.41
C ARG A 4 22.40 -7.57 -6.84
N VAL A 5 22.16 -7.22 -8.10
CA VAL A 5 20.86 -7.44 -8.74
C VAL A 5 20.84 -8.91 -9.20
N ARG A 6 20.11 -9.77 -8.53
CA ARG A 6 19.81 -11.12 -9.03
C ARG A 6 18.53 -11.04 -9.88
N PHE A 7 18.69 -11.17 -11.19
CA PHE A 7 17.56 -11.48 -12.07
C PHE A 7 17.20 -12.97 -11.92
N HIS A 8 16.14 -13.26 -11.18
CA HIS A 8 15.52 -14.57 -11.25
C HIS A 8 14.53 -14.56 -12.43
N ALA A 9 14.85 -15.33 -13.48
CA ALA A 9 13.91 -15.67 -14.53
C ALA A 9 12.92 -16.71 -13.94
N GLY A 10 11.95 -16.24 -13.17
CA GLY A 10 10.84 -17.02 -12.62
C GLY A 10 9.56 -16.59 -13.30
N LEU A 11 8.73 -17.56 -13.71
CA LEU A 11 7.41 -17.38 -14.31
C LEU A 11 6.70 -16.14 -13.74
N MET A 12 6.22 -15.30 -14.66
CA MET A 12 5.47 -14.09 -14.42
C MET A 12 4.26 -14.38 -13.50
N ARG A 13 4.50 -14.27 -12.18
CA ARG A 13 3.43 -14.31 -11.19
C ARG A 13 2.68 -12.98 -11.33
N MET A 14 1.52 -12.99 -11.96
CA MET A 14 0.58 -11.87 -11.89
C MET A 14 -0.01 -11.82 -10.47
N GLY A 15 0.81 -11.44 -9.52
CA GLY A 15 0.34 -10.91 -8.25
C GLY A 15 -0.29 -9.56 -8.54
N LEU A 16 -1.56 -9.40 -8.22
CA LEU A 16 -2.31 -8.17 -8.43
C LEU A 16 -1.84 -7.11 -7.40
N ALA A 17 -0.62 -6.59 -7.61
CA ALA A 17 -0.07 -5.51 -6.78
C ALA A 17 -0.72 -4.19 -7.14
N LEU A 18 -1.89 -3.94 -6.60
CA LEU A 18 -2.60 -2.65 -6.68
C LEU A 18 -2.09 -1.62 -5.64
N ALA A 19 -0.85 -1.73 -5.17
CA ALA A 19 -0.42 -1.24 -3.87
C ALA A 19 -0.01 0.24 -3.73
N LEU A 20 -0.06 1.08 -4.75
CA LEU A 20 0.46 2.46 -4.64
C LEU A 20 -0.45 3.57 -5.18
N ALA A 21 -1.65 3.23 -5.63
CA ALA A 21 -2.56 4.21 -6.21
C ALA A 21 -3.29 5.10 -5.18
N GLY A 22 -3.21 4.79 -3.88
CA GLY A 22 -4.03 5.45 -2.86
C GLY A 22 -3.79 6.95 -2.70
N THR A 23 -2.58 7.43 -2.87
CA THR A 23 -2.24 8.85 -2.68
C THR A 23 -2.10 9.62 -4.02
N GLY A 24 -1.66 8.94 -5.09
CA GLY A 24 -1.66 9.54 -6.43
C GLY A 24 -3.06 9.72 -7.02
N SER A 25 -3.99 8.82 -6.70
CA SER A 25 -5.38 8.88 -7.15
C SER A 25 -6.16 10.06 -6.60
N ALA A 26 -5.77 10.59 -5.44
CA ALA A 26 -6.45 11.72 -4.83
C ALA A 26 -6.23 13.03 -5.58
N VAL A 27 -5.03 13.24 -6.09
CA VAL A 27 -4.72 14.39 -6.94
C VAL A 27 -5.38 14.23 -8.29
N LEU A 28 -5.48 12.99 -8.79
CA LEU A 28 -6.18 12.65 -10.02
C LEU A 28 -7.69 12.91 -9.92
N ALA A 29 -8.30 12.64 -8.76
CA ALA A 29 -9.73 12.85 -8.54
C ALA A 29 -10.12 14.33 -8.47
N GLU A 30 -9.21 15.24 -8.13
CA GLU A 30 -9.49 16.67 -8.05
C GLU A 30 -9.55 17.33 -9.42
N GLU A 31 -8.69 16.94 -10.36
CA GLU A 31 -8.77 17.39 -11.76
C GLU A 31 -9.93 16.77 -12.52
N ALA A 32 -10.41 15.63 -12.09
CA ALA A 32 -11.55 14.96 -12.68
C ALA A 32 -12.91 15.65 -12.38
N LYS A 33 -12.93 16.70 -11.55
CA LYS A 33 -14.14 17.54 -11.37
C LYS A 33 -14.55 18.28 -12.66
N GLU A 34 -13.64 18.40 -13.63
CA GLU A 34 -13.94 18.97 -14.97
C GLU A 34 -14.40 17.92 -16.01
N ALA A 35 -14.39 16.64 -15.67
CA ALA A 35 -14.88 15.59 -16.57
C ALA A 35 -16.40 15.75 -16.80
N LYS A 36 -16.78 15.97 -18.05
CA LYS A 36 -18.17 16.23 -18.49
C LYS A 36 -19.10 15.00 -18.42
N GLY A 37 -18.88 14.05 -17.50
CA GLY A 37 -19.67 12.83 -17.42
C GLY A 37 -19.64 12.20 -16.03
N PRO A 38 -20.55 11.24 -15.74
CA PRO A 38 -20.58 10.53 -14.47
C PRO A 38 -19.43 9.53 -14.29
N TRP A 39 -18.63 9.31 -15.32
CA TRP A 39 -17.51 8.38 -15.37
C TRP A 39 -16.17 9.11 -15.35
N GLN A 40 -15.25 8.57 -14.56
CA GLN A 40 -13.86 8.96 -14.55
C GLN A 40 -13.04 7.69 -14.60
N ALA A 41 -12.09 7.59 -15.51
CA ALA A 41 -11.25 6.42 -15.64
C ALA A 41 -9.80 6.81 -15.83
N THR A 42 -8.92 6.03 -15.21
CA THR A 42 -7.46 6.12 -15.39
C THR A 42 -6.93 4.72 -15.62
N LEU A 43 -6.13 4.56 -16.66
CA LEU A 43 -5.40 3.33 -16.95
C LEU A 43 -3.92 3.66 -17.05
N GLY A 44 -3.10 2.78 -16.52
CA GLY A 44 -1.66 2.96 -16.57
C GLY A 44 -0.91 1.71 -16.15
N ALA A 45 0.39 1.83 -16.16
CA ALA A 45 1.31 0.79 -15.72
C ALA A 45 2.57 1.41 -15.14
N GLY A 46 3.28 0.64 -14.37
CA GLY A 46 4.55 1.03 -13.79
C GLY A 46 5.34 -0.15 -13.29
N VAL A 47 6.40 0.18 -12.60
CA VAL A 47 7.22 -0.78 -11.86
C VAL A 47 7.40 -0.26 -10.44
N MET A 48 7.47 -1.17 -9.50
CA MET A 48 7.78 -0.84 -8.12
C MET A 48 8.82 -1.78 -7.55
N GLN A 49 9.68 -1.25 -6.70
CA GLN A 49 10.63 -2.00 -5.89
C GLN A 49 10.15 -1.97 -4.45
N VAL A 50 10.03 -3.14 -3.85
CA VAL A 50 9.55 -3.33 -2.49
C VAL A 50 10.41 -4.38 -1.79
N PRO A 51 10.48 -4.41 -0.45
CA PRO A 51 11.07 -5.51 0.27
C PRO A 51 10.43 -6.84 -0.11
N GLU A 52 11.20 -7.92 -0.13
CA GLU A 52 10.72 -9.27 -0.47
C GLU A 52 9.60 -9.72 0.45
N TYR A 53 9.75 -9.46 1.76
CA TYR A 53 8.73 -9.59 2.80
C TYR A 53 8.90 -8.48 3.85
N PRO A 54 7.94 -8.23 4.74
CA PRO A 54 8.10 -7.25 5.83
C PRO A 54 9.28 -7.60 6.74
N GLY A 55 10.30 -6.75 6.76
CA GLY A 55 11.54 -6.98 7.52
C GLY A 55 12.68 -7.57 6.70
N SER A 56 12.50 -7.83 5.41
CA SER A 56 13.58 -8.28 4.53
C SER A 56 14.58 -7.16 4.22
N ASP A 57 15.84 -7.51 4.12
CA ASP A 57 16.93 -6.70 3.56
C ASP A 57 17.07 -6.85 2.03
N GLU A 58 16.39 -7.85 1.45
CA GLU A 58 16.31 -8.05 0.01
C GLU A 58 15.07 -7.36 -0.57
N ASN A 59 15.19 -6.93 -1.83
CA ASN A 59 14.12 -6.24 -2.53
C ASN A 59 13.77 -6.98 -3.82
N ARG A 60 12.49 -6.97 -4.17
CA ARG A 60 11.97 -7.43 -5.44
C ARG A 60 11.39 -6.30 -6.27
N THR A 61 11.46 -6.46 -7.58
CA THR A 61 10.80 -5.56 -8.53
C THR A 61 9.57 -6.25 -9.08
N GLN A 62 8.45 -5.53 -9.05
CA GLN A 62 7.18 -6.06 -9.56
C GLN A 62 6.46 -5.06 -10.45
N ALA A 63 5.59 -5.57 -11.33
CA ALA A 63 4.74 -4.74 -12.16
C ALA A 63 3.68 -4.03 -11.31
N LEU A 64 3.37 -2.79 -11.67
CA LEU A 64 2.37 -1.96 -11.03
C LEU A 64 1.27 -1.61 -12.05
N PRO A 65 0.19 -2.38 -12.13
CA PRO A 65 -0.97 -1.98 -12.92
C PRO A 65 -1.69 -0.81 -12.23
N LEU A 66 -2.03 0.23 -12.98
CA LEU A 66 -2.80 1.36 -12.52
C LEU A 66 -4.18 1.31 -13.17
N VAL A 67 -5.18 0.97 -12.38
CA VAL A 67 -6.58 0.97 -12.82
C VAL A 67 -7.39 1.74 -11.79
N SER A 68 -8.03 2.80 -12.24
CA SER A 68 -8.97 3.55 -11.40
C SER A 68 -10.18 3.89 -12.25
N VAL A 69 -11.35 3.50 -11.77
CA VAL A 69 -12.63 3.81 -12.40
C VAL A 69 -13.56 4.31 -11.32
N ARG A 70 -14.22 5.44 -11.57
CA ARG A 70 -15.24 5.98 -10.68
C ARG A 70 -16.52 6.22 -11.46
N TYR A 71 -17.61 5.76 -10.90
CA TYR A 71 -18.97 6.04 -11.37
C TYR A 71 -19.83 6.50 -10.21
N LYS A 72 -20.17 7.78 -10.21
CA LYS A 72 -20.92 8.41 -9.10
C LYS A 72 -20.21 8.14 -7.77
N ARG A 73 -20.87 7.39 -6.86
CA ARG A 73 -20.33 7.01 -5.54
C ARG A 73 -19.45 5.77 -5.56
N PHE A 74 -19.50 4.95 -6.61
CA PHE A 74 -18.76 3.69 -6.68
C PHE A 74 -17.39 3.90 -7.31
N PHE A 75 -16.41 3.16 -6.85
CA PHE A 75 -15.07 3.18 -7.42
C PHE A 75 -14.45 1.79 -7.47
N LEU A 76 -13.59 1.59 -8.46
CA LEU A 76 -12.63 0.52 -8.58
C LEU A 76 -11.24 1.15 -8.60
N GLY A 77 -10.32 0.68 -7.79
CA GLY A 77 -8.99 1.24 -7.63
C GLY A 77 -8.77 1.83 -6.24
N GLY A 78 -7.74 2.66 -6.07
CA GLY A 78 -7.47 3.34 -4.80
C GLY A 78 -8.40 4.52 -4.59
N ALA A 79 -8.82 4.74 -3.36
CA ALA A 79 -9.52 5.94 -2.93
C ALA A 79 -8.68 6.71 -1.91
N PRO A 80 -8.74 8.06 -1.92
CA PRO A 80 -8.02 8.89 -0.96
C PRO A 80 -8.39 8.54 0.48
N GLY A 81 -7.38 8.26 1.30
CA GLY A 81 -7.58 7.90 2.72
C GLY A 81 -8.06 6.47 2.96
N SER A 82 -8.24 5.65 1.91
CA SER A 82 -8.74 4.27 2.07
C SER A 82 -7.73 3.33 2.73
N GLY A 83 -6.47 3.70 2.82
CA GLY A 83 -5.40 2.81 3.30
C GLY A 83 -5.20 1.58 2.40
N SER A 84 -5.99 1.45 1.33
CA SER A 84 -5.92 0.37 0.36
C SER A 84 -5.39 0.88 -0.98
N PRO A 85 -4.49 0.14 -1.59
CA PRO A 85 -3.89 0.50 -2.88
C PRO A 85 -4.85 0.33 -4.06
N GLY A 86 -5.85 -0.51 -3.91
CA GLY A 86 -6.88 -0.73 -4.90
C GLY A 86 -7.93 -1.69 -4.40
N GLY A 87 -9.17 -1.45 -4.75
CA GLY A 87 -10.30 -2.28 -4.33
C GLY A 87 -11.57 -1.82 -5.01
N LEU A 88 -12.65 -2.48 -4.66
CA LEU A 88 -14.00 -2.06 -5.01
C LEU A 88 -14.63 -1.37 -3.81
N GLY A 89 -15.14 -0.17 -3.98
CA GLY A 89 -15.71 0.56 -2.87
C GLY A 89 -16.78 1.56 -3.25
N ALA A 90 -17.31 2.22 -2.22
CA ALA A 90 -18.31 3.25 -2.39
C ALA A 90 -18.13 4.37 -1.37
N TYR A 91 -18.33 5.61 -1.82
CA TYR A 91 -18.48 6.75 -0.93
C TYR A 91 -19.88 6.74 -0.33
N LEU A 92 -19.96 6.65 0.98
CA LEU A 92 -21.19 6.72 1.77
C LEU A 92 -21.61 8.17 1.97
N PHE A 93 -20.63 9.03 2.17
CA PHE A 93 -20.79 10.47 2.27
C PHE A 93 -19.58 11.17 1.62
N GLU A 94 -19.84 12.25 0.88
CA GLU A 94 -18.79 13.06 0.27
C GLU A 94 -19.28 14.49 0.05
N ASN A 95 -18.42 15.44 0.39
CA ASN A 95 -18.55 16.85 0.06
C ASN A 95 -17.17 17.44 -0.29
N ASP A 96 -17.06 18.76 -0.40
CA ASP A 96 -15.79 19.43 -0.79
C ASP A 96 -14.64 19.20 0.20
N LYS A 97 -14.94 18.92 1.47
CA LYS A 97 -13.95 18.74 2.53
C LYS A 97 -13.86 17.30 3.05
N TRP A 98 -14.98 16.64 3.18
CA TRP A 98 -15.08 15.32 3.80
C TRP A 98 -15.41 14.23 2.80
N SER A 99 -14.80 13.08 2.95
CA SER A 99 -15.25 11.83 2.36
C SER A 99 -15.28 10.74 3.43
N LEU A 100 -16.31 9.90 3.36
CA LEU A 100 -16.44 8.67 4.14
C LEU A 100 -16.86 7.57 3.18
N GLY A 101 -16.23 6.41 3.25
CA GLY A 101 -16.54 5.30 2.35
C GLY A 101 -16.23 3.95 2.96
N ALA A 102 -16.65 2.94 2.21
CA ALA A 102 -16.32 1.54 2.48
C ALA A 102 -15.57 0.95 1.28
N VAL A 103 -14.69 0.00 1.56
CA VAL A 103 -13.86 -0.65 0.53
C VAL A 103 -13.67 -2.12 0.86
N VAL A 104 -13.64 -2.94 -0.19
CA VAL A 104 -13.14 -4.32 -0.17
C VAL A 104 -12.01 -4.42 -1.17
N ALA A 105 -10.87 -4.91 -0.74
CA ALA A 105 -9.65 -4.93 -1.54
C ALA A 105 -8.82 -6.18 -1.26
N PRO A 106 -8.08 -6.69 -2.24
CA PRO A 106 -7.02 -7.64 -1.94
C PRO A 106 -5.98 -6.97 -1.04
N GLU A 107 -5.30 -7.75 -0.23
CA GLU A 107 -4.16 -7.24 0.50
C GLU A 107 -3.13 -6.70 -0.49
N GLY A 108 -2.63 -5.49 -0.24
CA GLY A 108 -1.82 -4.76 -1.20
C GLY A 108 -0.39 -5.25 -1.36
N ARG A 109 -0.03 -6.39 -0.75
CA ARG A 109 1.28 -7.04 -0.89
C ARG A 109 1.10 -8.51 -1.24
N ASP A 110 2.08 -9.10 -1.92
CA ASP A 110 2.10 -10.54 -2.12
C ASP A 110 2.33 -11.24 -0.77
N PRO A 111 1.62 -12.34 -0.51
CA PRO A 111 1.81 -13.13 0.68
C PRO A 111 3.27 -13.62 0.78
N ARG A 112 3.82 -13.65 2.00
CA ARG A 112 5.13 -14.22 2.30
C ARG A 112 5.10 -15.74 2.08
N LYS A 113 6.13 -16.25 1.39
CA LYS A 113 6.35 -17.69 1.21
C LYS A 113 7.69 -18.12 1.79
N GLU A 114 7.80 -19.34 2.23
CA GLU A 114 9.08 -19.90 2.67
C GLU A 114 10.15 -19.85 1.58
N SER A 115 9.73 -19.88 0.29
CA SER A 115 10.63 -19.82 -0.86
C SER A 115 11.17 -18.42 -1.17
N ASP A 116 10.66 -17.39 -0.51
CA ASP A 116 11.09 -16.00 -0.77
C ASP A 116 12.47 -15.74 -0.16
N ASP A 117 12.82 -16.44 0.94
CA ASP A 117 14.11 -16.32 1.58
C ASP A 117 14.46 -17.64 2.31
N GLU A 118 15.71 -18.12 2.23
CA GLU A 118 16.14 -19.34 2.92
C GLU A 118 15.98 -19.25 4.45
N ARG A 119 16.03 -18.06 5.02
CA ARG A 119 15.79 -17.79 6.45
C ARG A 119 14.37 -18.12 6.89
N LEU A 120 13.37 -18.05 5.96
CA LEU A 120 11.96 -18.31 6.26
C LEU A 120 11.60 -19.79 6.31
N ARG A 121 12.56 -20.69 6.05
CA ARG A 121 12.31 -22.14 6.04
C ARG A 121 11.75 -22.61 7.37
N GLY A 122 10.63 -23.33 7.31
CA GLY A 122 9.92 -23.85 8.48
C GLY A 122 8.86 -22.89 9.06
N LEU A 123 8.72 -21.67 8.53
CA LEU A 123 7.69 -20.74 9.00
C LEU A 123 6.33 -20.92 8.30
N GLY A 124 6.31 -21.63 7.16
CA GLY A 124 5.09 -21.77 6.34
C GLY A 124 4.78 -20.54 5.50
N ASP A 125 3.91 -20.74 4.53
CA ASP A 125 3.41 -19.70 3.65
C ASP A 125 2.27 -18.92 4.32
N ILE A 126 2.16 -17.64 4.05
CA ILE A 126 1.00 -16.80 4.41
C ILE A 126 0.08 -16.74 3.19
N ASP A 127 -1.19 -17.04 3.37
CA ASP A 127 -2.19 -16.95 2.32
C ASP A 127 -2.53 -15.49 1.97
N ALA A 128 -2.95 -15.25 0.72
CA ALA A 128 -3.47 -13.97 0.31
C ALA A 128 -4.80 -13.68 1.01
N SER A 129 -4.92 -12.48 1.58
CA SER A 129 -6.12 -12.02 2.28
C SER A 129 -6.92 -11.01 1.43
N ILE A 130 -8.22 -10.96 1.69
CA ILE A 130 -9.12 -9.90 1.24
C ILE A 130 -9.49 -9.06 2.46
N ARG A 131 -9.26 -7.76 2.36
CA ARG A 131 -9.57 -6.81 3.44
C ARG A 131 -10.82 -6.03 3.12
N GLY A 132 -11.69 -5.91 4.12
CA GLY A 132 -12.87 -5.03 4.08
C GLY A 132 -12.78 -3.98 5.17
N GLY A 133 -13.31 -2.78 4.92
CA GLY A 133 -13.31 -1.79 5.97
C GLY A 133 -13.85 -0.43 5.56
N LEU A 134 -13.65 0.53 6.46
CA LEU A 134 -14.11 1.90 6.33
C LEU A 134 -12.92 2.85 6.22
N PHE A 135 -13.14 3.93 5.51
CA PHE A 135 -12.16 5.01 5.41
C PHE A 135 -12.82 6.37 5.46
N THR A 136 -12.07 7.37 5.89
CA THR A 136 -12.46 8.76 5.83
C THR A 136 -11.29 9.63 5.43
N SER A 137 -11.56 10.75 4.80
CA SER A 137 -10.55 11.80 4.62
C SER A 137 -11.14 13.19 4.81
N TYR A 138 -10.29 14.10 5.27
CA TYR A 138 -10.62 15.51 5.45
C TYR A 138 -9.60 16.39 4.75
N ARG A 139 -10.07 17.34 3.93
CA ARG A 139 -9.22 18.25 3.16
C ARG A 139 -9.26 19.67 3.71
N ILE A 140 -8.08 20.24 3.94
CA ILE A 140 -7.86 21.61 4.37
C ILE A 140 -6.87 22.25 3.40
N GLY A 141 -7.40 22.87 2.34
CA GLY A 141 -6.54 23.44 1.29
C GLY A 141 -5.60 22.40 0.67
N TRP A 142 -4.31 22.58 0.85
CA TRP A 142 -3.24 21.72 0.33
C TRP A 142 -2.93 20.48 1.21
N LEU A 143 -3.58 20.36 2.37
CA LEU A 143 -3.44 19.23 3.29
C LEU A 143 -4.67 18.33 3.21
N ARG A 144 -4.43 17.01 3.13
CA ARG A 144 -5.44 15.97 3.35
C ARG A 144 -5.03 15.12 4.53
N LEU A 145 -5.96 14.93 5.46
CA LEU A 145 -5.86 13.94 6.53
C LEU A 145 -6.70 12.73 6.13
N GLY A 146 -6.17 11.54 6.28
CA GLY A 146 -6.83 10.28 5.97
C GLY A 146 -6.79 9.34 7.17
N ALA A 147 -7.86 8.56 7.35
CA ALA A 147 -7.91 7.48 8.31
C ALA A 147 -8.65 6.28 7.71
N SER A 148 -8.19 5.08 8.01
CA SER A 148 -8.87 3.85 7.60
C SER A 148 -8.70 2.75 8.63
N VAL A 149 -9.68 1.85 8.68
CA VAL A 149 -9.63 0.60 9.43
C VAL A 149 -10.04 -0.51 8.46
N LEU A 150 -9.16 -1.46 8.23
CA LEU A 150 -9.32 -2.57 7.32
C LEU A 150 -9.06 -3.87 8.07
N THR A 151 -10.00 -4.81 8.00
CA THR A 151 -9.87 -6.14 8.61
C THR A 151 -9.88 -7.23 7.54
N ASP A 152 -9.28 -8.35 7.84
CA ASP A 152 -9.40 -9.55 7.01
C ASP A 152 -10.85 -10.05 7.00
N VAL A 153 -11.44 -10.11 5.82
CA VAL A 153 -12.78 -10.67 5.59
C VAL A 153 -12.73 -11.99 4.82
N GLY A 154 -11.52 -12.45 4.49
CA GLY A 154 -11.25 -13.69 3.77
C GLY A 154 -10.96 -14.88 4.68
N ASP A 155 -11.02 -14.70 6.02
CA ASP A 155 -10.71 -15.74 7.02
C ASP A 155 -9.32 -16.37 6.85
N LYS A 156 -8.32 -15.51 6.60
CA LYS A 156 -6.91 -15.89 6.41
C LYS A 156 -6.00 -15.46 7.56
N GLN A 157 -6.59 -15.13 8.70
CA GLN A 157 -5.87 -14.63 9.88
C GLN A 157 -5.03 -13.38 9.59
N GLY A 158 -5.49 -12.58 8.62
CA GLY A 158 -4.83 -11.35 8.21
C GLY A 158 -4.96 -10.21 9.23
N GLY A 159 -5.79 -10.35 10.26
CA GLY A 159 -6.01 -9.38 11.33
C GLY A 159 -6.51 -8.02 10.84
N THR A 160 -6.38 -7.00 11.68
CA THR A 160 -6.86 -5.64 11.44
C THR A 160 -5.69 -4.65 11.36
N ILE A 161 -5.76 -3.74 10.40
CA ILE A 161 -4.83 -2.61 10.26
C ILE A 161 -5.61 -1.30 10.28
N ALA A 162 -5.19 -0.36 11.12
CA ALA A 162 -5.65 1.01 11.13
C ALA A 162 -4.54 1.94 10.62
N ASN A 163 -4.87 2.84 9.71
CA ASN A 163 -3.92 3.80 9.15
C ASN A 163 -4.36 5.22 9.43
N LEU A 164 -3.40 6.08 9.70
CA LEU A 164 -3.54 7.53 9.74
C LEU A 164 -2.47 8.13 8.82
N ASP A 165 -2.90 9.03 7.93
CA ASP A 165 -2.04 9.68 6.94
C ASP A 165 -2.30 11.18 6.90
N ALA A 166 -1.23 11.95 6.68
CA ALA A 166 -1.31 13.34 6.32
C ALA A 166 -0.58 13.52 4.98
N GLU A 167 -1.29 14.00 3.97
CA GLU A 167 -0.73 14.24 2.64
C GLU A 167 -0.80 15.72 2.28
N PHE A 168 0.34 16.28 1.95
CA PHE A 168 0.50 17.62 1.42
C PHE A 168 0.59 17.57 -0.09
N THR A 169 -0.13 18.45 -0.79
CA THR A 169 -0.07 18.58 -2.25
C THR A 169 0.36 19.99 -2.61
N TYR A 170 1.37 20.12 -3.48
CA TYR A 170 1.91 21.38 -3.96
C TYR A 170 2.08 21.36 -5.48
N ARG A 171 1.65 22.43 -6.15
CA ARG A 171 1.77 22.61 -7.60
C ARG A 171 2.67 23.82 -7.90
N PRO A 172 3.98 23.64 -8.07
CA PRO A 172 4.88 24.76 -8.39
C PRO A 172 4.60 25.37 -9.74
N PHE A 173 4.08 24.58 -10.69
CA PHE A 173 3.60 25.03 -11.99
C PHE A 173 2.52 24.05 -12.53
N PRO A 174 1.71 24.45 -13.56
CA PRO A 174 0.50 23.71 -13.97
C PRO A 174 0.71 22.24 -14.32
N LYS A 175 1.91 21.86 -14.77
CA LYS A 175 2.21 20.49 -15.20
C LYS A 175 2.86 19.62 -14.13
N LEU A 176 3.30 20.15 -12.99
CA LEU A 176 3.98 19.38 -11.95
C LEU A 176 3.16 19.39 -10.67
N ILE A 177 2.88 18.20 -10.18
CA ILE A 177 2.22 17.97 -8.91
C ILE A 177 3.21 17.25 -8.00
N LEU A 178 3.52 17.84 -6.87
CA LEU A 178 4.29 17.23 -5.80
C LEU A 178 3.34 16.87 -4.67
N SER A 179 3.50 15.69 -4.12
CA SER A 179 2.73 15.24 -2.96
C SER A 179 3.62 14.50 -1.98
N GLY A 180 3.24 14.47 -0.72
CA GLY A 180 3.97 13.72 0.27
C GLY A 180 3.50 13.99 1.68
N GLY A 181 3.98 13.20 2.63
CA GLY A 181 3.70 13.40 4.03
C GLY A 181 3.84 12.13 4.86
N PRO A 182 3.68 12.27 6.18
CA PRO A 182 3.81 11.18 7.12
C PRO A 182 2.55 10.30 7.16
N GLY A 183 2.76 9.05 7.58
CA GLY A 183 1.70 8.11 7.91
C GLY A 183 2.13 7.15 8.99
N VAL A 184 1.17 6.58 9.67
CA VAL A 184 1.36 5.57 10.71
C VAL A 184 0.34 4.45 10.53
N SER A 185 0.78 3.21 10.77
CA SER A 185 -0.08 2.03 10.82
C SER A 185 -0.03 1.41 12.20
N TRP A 186 -1.20 1.18 12.75
CA TRP A 186 -1.42 0.35 13.92
C TRP A 186 -2.03 -0.98 13.47
N THR A 187 -1.63 -2.09 14.10
CA THR A 187 -2.11 -3.43 13.78
C THR A 187 -2.47 -4.19 15.06
N ASP A 188 -3.49 -5.06 14.95
CA ASP A 188 -3.89 -5.91 16.06
C ASP A 188 -2.91 -7.11 16.25
N ASP A 189 -3.13 -7.87 17.30
CA ASP A 189 -2.32 -9.03 17.66
C ASP A 189 -2.42 -10.18 16.64
N GLU A 190 -3.56 -10.34 15.98
CA GLU A 190 -3.73 -11.34 14.92
C GLU A 190 -2.87 -11.00 13.69
N TYR A 191 -2.90 -9.74 13.23
CA TYR A 191 -2.00 -9.27 12.18
C TYR A 191 -0.53 -9.45 12.59
N MET A 192 -0.19 -9.02 13.81
CA MET A 192 1.16 -9.09 14.33
C MET A 192 1.66 -10.54 14.41
N GLN A 193 0.82 -11.45 14.87
CA GLN A 193 1.16 -12.88 14.94
C GLN A 193 1.38 -13.47 13.55
N THR A 194 0.53 -13.14 12.57
CA THR A 194 0.63 -13.68 11.20
C THR A 194 1.90 -13.22 10.48
N TYR A 195 2.23 -11.93 10.58
CA TYR A 195 3.33 -11.36 9.78
C TYR A 195 4.67 -11.30 10.50
N PHE A 196 4.66 -11.26 11.82
CA PHE A 196 5.86 -11.06 12.65
C PHE A 196 6.02 -12.11 13.76
N GLY A 197 4.99 -12.91 14.03
CA GLY A 197 5.02 -13.93 15.06
C GLY A 197 5.69 -15.23 14.61
N ILE A 198 6.08 -16.04 15.60
CA ILE A 198 6.63 -17.40 15.42
C ILE A 198 5.97 -18.29 16.44
N THR A 199 5.12 -19.21 15.99
CA THR A 199 4.45 -20.17 16.87
C THR A 199 5.45 -21.22 17.41
N GLY A 200 5.05 -21.95 18.45
CA GLY A 200 5.87 -23.06 18.96
C GLY A 200 6.15 -24.16 17.92
N GLU A 201 5.20 -24.43 17.03
CA GLU A 201 5.37 -25.37 15.92
C GLU A 201 6.36 -24.88 14.89
N GLN A 202 6.29 -23.59 14.55
CA GLN A 202 7.24 -22.94 13.64
C GLN A 202 8.64 -22.91 14.24
N ALA A 203 8.78 -22.60 15.53
CA ALA A 203 10.05 -22.61 16.23
C ALA A 203 10.71 -24.01 16.24
N ALA A 204 9.90 -25.07 16.36
CA ALA A 204 10.41 -26.45 16.37
C ALA A 204 10.99 -26.90 15.02
N ARG A 205 10.61 -26.23 13.90
CA ARG A 205 11.03 -26.61 12.53
C ARG A 205 11.80 -25.53 11.78
N SER A 206 12.08 -24.39 12.42
CA SER A 206 12.86 -23.27 11.86
C SER A 206 14.08 -22.96 12.70
N ALA A 207 14.88 -22.01 12.28
CA ALA A 207 16.02 -21.50 13.02
C ALA A 207 15.66 -20.46 14.10
N PHE A 208 14.38 -20.13 14.25
CA PHE A 208 13.91 -19.04 15.11
C PHE A 208 13.35 -19.57 16.44
N SER A 209 13.45 -18.75 17.48
CA SER A 209 12.73 -18.97 18.74
C SER A 209 11.28 -18.53 18.61
N GLN A 210 10.40 -19.11 19.43
CA GLN A 210 9.00 -18.66 19.53
C GLN A 210 8.93 -17.16 19.85
N TYR A 211 8.04 -16.47 19.15
CA TYR A 211 7.82 -15.05 19.33
C TYR A 211 6.33 -14.72 19.19
N THR A 212 5.77 -14.04 20.20
CA THR A 212 4.35 -13.65 20.24
C THR A 212 4.28 -12.13 20.38
N PRO A 213 4.18 -11.40 19.27
CA PRO A 213 4.11 -9.95 19.27
C PRO A 213 2.73 -9.48 19.73
N ALA A 214 2.69 -8.35 20.45
CA ALA A 214 1.46 -7.67 20.83
C ALA A 214 1.00 -6.69 19.73
N SER A 215 -0.30 -6.32 19.78
CA SER A 215 -0.84 -5.23 18.98
C SER A 215 -0.13 -3.90 19.27
N GLY A 216 0.00 -3.05 18.26
CA GLY A 216 0.67 -1.76 18.43
C GLY A 216 0.90 -1.02 17.12
N VAL A 217 1.64 0.07 17.21
CA VAL A 217 2.16 0.75 16.02
C VAL A 217 3.20 -0.15 15.38
N SER A 218 2.88 -0.65 14.19
CA SER A 218 3.76 -1.57 13.44
C SER A 218 4.65 -0.85 12.45
N THR A 219 4.23 0.33 11.94
CA THR A 219 4.97 1.04 10.89
C THR A 219 4.76 2.55 10.98
N VAL A 220 5.84 3.30 10.85
CA VAL A 220 5.80 4.72 10.52
C VAL A 220 6.37 4.92 9.12
N ARG A 221 5.86 5.89 8.36
CA ARG A 221 6.29 6.13 6.98
C ARG A 221 6.31 7.60 6.62
N LEU A 222 7.19 7.95 5.69
CA LEU A 222 7.23 9.23 5.03
C LEU A 222 7.24 8.99 3.52
N SER A 223 6.25 9.54 2.82
CA SER A 223 6.12 9.38 1.37
C SER A 223 6.43 10.67 0.64
N PHE A 224 6.95 10.54 -0.57
CA PHE A 224 7.21 11.63 -1.49
C PHE A 224 6.84 11.20 -2.90
N GLY A 225 6.06 12.01 -3.63
CA GLY A 225 5.64 11.74 -4.99
C GLY A 225 5.77 12.98 -5.87
N ALA A 226 6.09 12.74 -7.12
CA ALA A 226 6.06 13.74 -8.18
C ALA A 226 5.30 13.19 -9.38
N GLN A 227 4.40 13.98 -9.93
CA GLN A 227 3.65 13.63 -11.13
C GLN A 227 3.73 14.77 -12.14
N TYR A 228 4.12 14.44 -13.36
CA TYR A 228 4.22 15.39 -14.46
C TYR A 228 3.15 15.10 -15.50
N LEU A 229 2.37 16.14 -15.86
CA LEU A 229 1.28 16.06 -16.83
C LEU A 229 1.83 16.27 -18.24
N LEU A 230 1.66 15.27 -19.09
CA LEU A 230 2.06 15.24 -20.49
C LEU A 230 0.82 15.54 -21.37
N GLY A 231 0.55 16.82 -21.58
CA GLY A 231 -0.68 17.25 -22.25
C GLY A 231 -1.91 17.15 -21.33
N SER A 232 -3.08 16.86 -21.90
CA SER A 232 -4.35 16.88 -21.18
C SER A 232 -4.66 15.58 -20.44
N ASN A 233 -4.16 14.45 -20.94
CA ASN A 233 -4.61 13.13 -20.52
C ASN A 233 -3.48 12.23 -19.98
N TRP A 234 -2.26 12.38 -20.49
CA TRP A 234 -1.13 11.55 -20.10
C TRP A 234 -0.40 12.09 -18.87
N PHE A 235 0.13 11.22 -18.06
CA PHE A 235 0.99 11.59 -16.94
C PHE A 235 2.11 10.56 -16.74
N LEU A 236 3.21 11.05 -16.21
CA LEU A 236 4.33 10.26 -15.71
C LEU A 236 4.50 10.58 -14.23
N GLY A 237 4.76 9.58 -13.40
CA GLY A 237 4.96 9.80 -11.98
C GLY A 237 6.02 8.92 -11.37
N ALA A 238 6.55 9.40 -10.26
CA ALA A 238 7.47 8.68 -9.39
C ALA A 238 7.01 8.83 -7.94
N ARG A 239 7.25 7.80 -7.12
CA ARG A 239 7.00 7.83 -5.68
C ARG A 239 8.09 7.11 -4.93
N VAL A 240 8.48 7.67 -3.81
CA VAL A 240 9.37 7.07 -2.81
C VAL A 240 8.63 7.06 -1.48
N THR A 241 8.68 5.95 -0.77
CA THR A 241 8.20 5.83 0.60
C THR A 241 9.31 5.25 1.45
N ALA A 242 9.77 6.02 2.42
CA ALA A 242 10.62 5.53 3.50
C ALA A 242 9.70 5.09 4.63
N ALA A 243 9.72 3.81 4.95
CA ALA A 243 8.95 3.23 6.05
C ALA A 243 9.90 2.58 7.05
N GLN A 244 9.50 2.54 8.31
CA GLN A 244 10.25 1.89 9.36
C GLN A 244 9.30 1.08 10.23
N LEU A 245 9.65 -0.19 10.45
CA LEU A 245 8.96 -1.05 11.41
C LEU A 245 9.17 -0.52 12.83
N GLN A 246 8.15 -0.68 13.68
CA GLN A 246 8.13 -0.17 15.04
C GLN A 246 7.71 -1.26 16.02
N GLY A 247 8.03 -1.06 17.30
CA GLY A 247 7.62 -1.92 18.41
C GLY A 247 7.91 -3.40 18.13
N ASP A 248 7.00 -4.27 18.52
CA ASP A 248 7.14 -5.72 18.38
C ASP A 248 7.29 -6.19 16.94
N ALA A 249 6.77 -5.42 15.96
CA ALA A 249 7.04 -5.72 14.55
C ALA A 249 8.52 -5.58 14.21
N ALA A 250 9.17 -4.52 14.74
CA ALA A 250 10.58 -4.26 14.52
C ALA A 250 11.51 -5.21 15.30
N ASP A 251 11.03 -5.75 16.40
CA ASP A 251 11.80 -6.63 17.31
C ASP A 251 11.60 -8.13 17.01
N SER A 252 10.79 -8.45 15.99
CA SER A 252 10.58 -9.82 15.53
C SER A 252 11.89 -10.45 15.04
N PRO A 253 12.20 -11.70 15.41
CA PRO A 253 13.38 -12.42 14.93
C PRO A 253 13.42 -12.61 13.41
N ILE A 254 12.29 -12.49 12.71
CA ILE A 254 12.20 -12.59 11.25
C ILE A 254 12.75 -11.32 10.58
N VAL A 255 12.74 -10.19 11.29
CA VAL A 255 13.12 -8.88 10.75
C VAL A 255 14.63 -8.72 10.72
N VAL A 256 15.17 -8.57 9.53
CA VAL A 256 16.60 -8.34 9.27
C VAL A 256 16.88 -6.85 9.08
N GLU A 257 15.97 -6.15 8.38
CA GLU A 257 16.05 -4.72 8.14
C GLU A 257 14.74 -4.03 8.58
N LYS A 258 14.86 -3.06 9.49
CA LYS A 258 13.71 -2.30 10.00
C LYS A 258 13.26 -1.21 9.02
N ASN A 259 14.17 -0.73 8.17
CA ASN A 259 13.85 0.30 7.17
C ASN A 259 13.33 -0.36 5.88
N GLN A 260 12.09 -0.07 5.55
CA GLN A 260 11.35 -0.69 4.47
C GLN A 260 11.05 0.35 3.40
N ASN A 261 11.96 0.53 2.45
CA ASN A 261 11.82 1.55 1.41
C ASN A 261 11.09 1.01 0.19
N LEU A 262 10.17 1.82 -0.36
CA LEU A 262 9.47 1.54 -1.60
C LEU A 262 9.82 2.60 -2.64
N TYR A 263 9.99 2.17 -3.89
CA TYR A 263 10.21 3.04 -5.03
C TYR A 263 9.26 2.65 -6.14
N ALA A 264 8.59 3.61 -6.76
CA ALA A 264 7.71 3.36 -7.88
C ALA A 264 7.92 4.38 -9.00
N LEU A 265 7.84 3.89 -10.25
CA LEU A 265 7.76 4.68 -11.45
C LEU A 265 6.53 4.21 -12.23
N PHE A 266 5.73 5.15 -12.70
CA PHE A 266 4.49 4.81 -13.39
C PHE A 266 4.10 5.87 -14.42
N PHE A 267 3.37 5.43 -15.43
CA PHE A 267 2.74 6.33 -16.38
C PHE A 267 1.28 5.91 -16.62
N GLY A 268 0.45 6.82 -17.07
CA GLY A 268 -0.95 6.51 -17.30
C GLY A 268 -1.67 7.55 -18.14
N TYR A 269 -2.91 7.20 -18.46
CA TYR A 269 -3.84 7.98 -19.27
C TYR A 269 -5.16 8.16 -18.53
N ARG A 270 -5.69 9.37 -18.55
CA ARG A 270 -7.01 9.74 -18.02
C ARG A 270 -8.00 9.91 -19.17
N PHE A 271 -9.16 9.32 -19.02
CA PHE A 271 -10.24 9.41 -20.00
C PHE A 271 -11.20 10.53 -19.66
#